data_4087b1ea1b73be0cdbc56f92431d8d12
#
_entry.id   4087b1ea1b73be0cdbc56f92431d8d12
#
_cell.length_a   1.000
_cell.length_b   1.000
_cell.length_c   1.000
_cell.angle_alpha   90.00
_cell.angle_beta   90.00
_cell.angle_gamma   90.00
#
_symmetry.space_group_name_H-M   'P 1'
#
loop_
_entity.id
_entity.type
_entity.pdbx_description
1 polymer ?
#
loop_
_entity_poly.entity_id
_entity_poly.type
_entity_poly.pdbx_seq_one_letter_code
_entity_poly.pdbx_strand_id
1 'polypeptide(L)'
;MMLEPLLSSLQRITAAWLSQPDPGHVCPRAADPRALERLLEPGDVLLVDGDTRFARIVKTMTRSTWSHVAIYVGPINAEPDAPTVVEADVKDGVRALSLEQFRACHVRVMRAVGLSAVERRAVADGVIARLGQGYDLRHAIRLGRAQLPMRQRPTEFAVDPQRAICSTQIGRAHV
;
A
#
# COMPACT_ATOMS: atom_id res chain seq x y z
N MET A 1 -29.02 -14.08 11.11
CA MET A 1 -27.92 -14.97 10.70
C MET A 1 -27.71 -15.05 9.18
N MET A 2 -28.56 -14.45 8.31
CA MET A 2 -28.39 -14.41 6.83
C MET A 2 -27.75 -13.13 6.28
N LEU A 3 -27.49 -12.11 7.10
CA LEU A 3 -26.93 -10.82 6.65
C LEU A 3 -25.39 -10.83 6.48
N GLU A 4 -24.67 -11.67 7.22
CA GLU A 4 -23.20 -11.77 7.16
C GLU A 4 -22.68 -12.20 5.78
N PRO A 5 -23.22 -13.26 5.12
CA PRO A 5 -22.71 -13.67 3.81
C PRO A 5 -23.05 -12.67 2.70
N LEU A 6 -24.15 -11.93 2.81
CA LEU A 6 -24.51 -10.87 1.85
C LEU A 6 -23.58 -9.67 1.99
N LEU A 7 -23.25 -9.24 3.22
CA LEU A 7 -22.31 -8.16 3.47
C LEU A 7 -20.89 -8.51 2.99
N SER A 8 -20.44 -9.74 3.21
CA SER A 8 -19.14 -10.21 2.73
C SER A 8 -19.07 -10.29 1.20
N SER A 9 -20.16 -10.68 0.55
CA SER A 9 -20.26 -10.72 -0.91
C SER A 9 -20.24 -9.30 -1.50
N LEU A 10 -20.98 -8.36 -0.92
CA LEU A 10 -20.99 -6.97 -1.34
C LEU A 10 -19.61 -6.31 -1.16
N GLN A 11 -18.93 -6.58 -0.06
CA GLN A 11 -17.56 -6.10 0.18
C GLN A 11 -16.60 -6.61 -0.90
N ARG A 12 -16.67 -7.91 -1.26
CA ARG A 12 -15.83 -8.48 -2.33
C ARG A 12 -16.10 -7.87 -3.69
N ILE A 13 -17.37 -7.68 -4.05
CA ILE A 13 -17.77 -7.04 -5.32
C ILE A 13 -17.26 -5.60 -5.36
N THR A 14 -17.42 -4.84 -4.27
CA THR A 14 -16.96 -3.46 -4.17
C THR A 14 -15.44 -3.38 -4.27
N ALA A 15 -14.71 -4.26 -3.56
CA ALA A 15 -13.26 -4.31 -3.64
C ALA A 15 -12.78 -4.66 -5.06
N ALA A 16 -13.41 -5.65 -5.70
CA ALA A 16 -13.10 -6.02 -7.08
C ALA A 16 -13.35 -4.88 -8.07
N TRP A 17 -14.43 -4.11 -7.89
CA TRP A 17 -14.73 -2.95 -8.73
C TRP A 17 -13.74 -1.80 -8.52
N LEU A 18 -13.33 -1.55 -7.28
CA LEU A 18 -12.35 -0.53 -6.92
C LEU A 18 -10.95 -0.86 -7.44
N SER A 19 -10.62 -2.14 -7.53
CA SER A 19 -9.31 -2.61 -8.05
C SER A 19 -9.21 -2.59 -9.57
N GLN A 20 -10.30 -2.27 -10.29
CA GLN A 20 -10.26 -2.16 -11.75
C GLN A 20 -9.46 -0.93 -12.19
N PRO A 21 -8.77 -1.00 -13.36
CA PRO A 21 -8.09 0.14 -13.94
C PRO A 21 -9.02 1.35 -14.13
N ASP A 22 -8.48 2.54 -13.89
CA ASP A 22 -9.14 3.81 -14.19
C ASP A 22 -8.86 4.18 -15.64
N PRO A 23 -9.87 4.21 -16.53
CA PRO A 23 -9.67 4.55 -17.95
C PRO A 23 -9.11 5.95 -18.19
N GLY A 24 -9.26 6.84 -17.21
CA GLY A 24 -8.78 8.21 -17.28
C GLY A 24 -7.34 8.40 -16.74
N HIS A 25 -6.72 7.35 -16.24
CA HIS A 25 -5.35 7.46 -15.73
C HIS A 25 -4.33 7.46 -16.86
N VAL A 26 -3.42 8.44 -16.83
CA VAL A 26 -2.27 8.52 -17.70
C VAL A 26 -1.03 8.57 -16.84
N CYS A 27 -0.17 7.56 -16.94
CA CYS A 27 1.10 7.54 -16.23
C CYS A 27 2.05 8.59 -16.83
N PRO A 28 2.46 9.61 -16.09
CA PRO A 28 3.31 10.68 -16.63
C PRO A 28 4.73 10.21 -16.93
N ARG A 29 5.21 9.24 -16.17
CA ARG A 29 6.55 8.67 -16.33
C ARG A 29 6.60 7.27 -15.72
N ALA A 30 6.61 6.27 -16.57
CA ALA A 30 6.73 4.88 -16.15
C ALA A 30 8.07 4.60 -15.44
N ALA A 31 8.03 3.79 -14.41
CA ALA A 31 9.23 3.33 -13.71
C ALA A 31 10.01 2.33 -14.58
N ASP A 32 11.35 2.37 -14.48
CA ASP A 32 12.22 1.28 -14.95
C ASP A 32 12.56 0.38 -13.75
N PRO A 33 12.03 -0.85 -13.68
CA PRO A 33 12.29 -1.75 -12.56
C PRO A 33 13.77 -2.04 -12.34
N ARG A 34 14.55 -2.17 -13.40
CA ARG A 34 15.99 -2.43 -13.31
C ARG A 34 16.78 -1.23 -12.76
N ALA A 35 16.35 -0.01 -13.08
CA ALA A 35 16.93 1.20 -12.51
C ALA A 35 16.56 1.33 -11.03
N LEU A 36 15.31 1.02 -10.67
CA LEU A 36 14.86 1.00 -9.28
C LEU A 36 15.65 -0.02 -8.45
N GLU A 37 15.81 -1.25 -8.95
CA GLU A 37 16.52 -2.32 -8.24
C GLU A 37 17.95 -1.94 -7.87
N ARG A 38 18.65 -1.19 -8.72
CA ARG A 38 20.01 -0.71 -8.45
C ARG A 38 20.10 0.39 -7.39
N LEU A 39 18.99 1.08 -7.11
CA LEU A 39 18.93 2.23 -6.20
C LEU A 39 18.30 1.89 -4.85
N LEU A 40 17.46 0.86 -4.81
CA LEU A 40 16.67 0.51 -3.64
C LEU A 40 17.49 -0.24 -2.60
N GLU A 41 17.23 0.09 -1.34
CA GLU A 41 17.73 -0.63 -0.17
C GLU A 41 16.56 -1.10 0.70
N PRO A 42 16.69 -2.25 1.41
CA PRO A 42 15.65 -2.69 2.32
C PRO A 42 15.20 -1.59 3.29
N GLY A 43 13.88 -1.42 3.44
CA GLY A 43 13.27 -0.33 4.22
C GLY A 43 12.95 0.93 3.42
N ASP A 44 13.32 1.00 2.13
CA ASP A 44 12.87 2.11 1.27
C ASP A 44 11.38 2.05 1.00
N VAL A 45 10.75 3.21 0.98
CA VAL A 45 9.34 3.41 0.71
C VAL A 45 9.14 3.85 -0.74
N LEU A 46 8.27 3.15 -1.46
CA LEU A 46 7.84 3.52 -2.79
C LEU A 46 6.47 4.20 -2.72
N LEU A 47 6.41 5.47 -3.08
CA LEU A 47 5.16 6.15 -3.35
C LEU A 47 4.77 5.88 -4.80
N VAL A 48 3.54 5.43 -5.01
CA VAL A 48 3.05 4.98 -6.32
C VAL A 48 1.86 5.82 -6.77
N ASP A 49 1.93 6.31 -7.99
CA ASP A 49 0.79 6.85 -8.70
C ASP A 49 0.01 5.69 -9.32
N GLY A 50 -0.91 5.13 -8.54
CA GLY A 50 -1.70 3.98 -8.96
C GLY A 50 -2.73 4.33 -10.02
N ASP A 51 -3.08 3.34 -10.82
CA ASP A 51 -3.96 3.43 -11.99
C ASP A 51 -5.37 2.87 -11.76
N THR A 52 -5.71 2.47 -10.53
CA THR A 52 -7.03 1.89 -10.22
C THR A 52 -8.07 2.97 -9.89
N ARG A 53 -9.36 2.58 -9.94
CA ARG A 53 -10.46 3.45 -9.48
C ARG A 53 -10.32 3.85 -8.01
N PHE A 54 -9.84 2.95 -7.17
CA PHE A 54 -9.53 3.24 -5.77
C PHE A 54 -8.42 4.29 -5.67
N ALA A 55 -7.36 4.14 -6.46
CA ALA A 55 -6.27 5.11 -6.53
C ALA A 55 -6.78 6.51 -6.88
N ARG A 56 -7.70 6.64 -7.85
CA ARG A 56 -8.32 7.92 -8.20
C ARG A 56 -9.08 8.55 -7.03
N ILE A 57 -9.85 7.75 -6.28
CA ILE A 57 -10.55 8.23 -5.08
C ILE A 57 -9.55 8.74 -4.05
N VAL A 58 -8.51 7.97 -3.75
CA VAL A 58 -7.46 8.37 -2.80
C VAL A 58 -6.80 9.66 -3.24
N LYS A 59 -6.36 9.78 -4.50
CA LYS A 59 -5.73 10.99 -5.05
C LYS A 59 -6.63 12.22 -4.91
N THR A 60 -7.91 12.08 -5.21
CA THR A 60 -8.88 13.17 -5.08
C THR A 60 -9.07 13.60 -3.62
N MET A 61 -9.19 12.64 -2.70
CA MET A 61 -9.41 12.93 -1.28
C MET A 61 -8.19 13.54 -0.61
N THR A 62 -7.00 13.04 -0.93
CA THR A 62 -5.73 13.52 -0.35
C THR A 62 -5.14 14.71 -1.08
N ARG A 63 -5.69 15.09 -2.24
CA ARG A 63 -5.15 16.09 -3.16
C ARG A 63 -3.69 15.83 -3.48
N SER A 64 -3.35 14.56 -3.68
CA SER A 64 -2.00 14.07 -3.93
C SER A 64 -1.93 13.30 -5.24
N THR A 65 -0.80 13.31 -5.90
CA THR A 65 -0.48 12.41 -7.02
C THR A 65 -0.36 10.96 -6.54
N TRP A 66 0.09 10.77 -5.31
CA TRP A 66 0.38 9.45 -4.75
C TRP A 66 -0.87 8.86 -4.12
N SER A 67 -1.21 7.68 -4.52
CA SER A 67 -2.40 6.96 -4.05
C SER A 67 -2.08 5.66 -3.34
N HIS A 68 -0.84 5.19 -3.48
CA HIS A 68 -0.45 3.91 -2.94
C HIS A 68 0.99 3.95 -2.41
N VAL A 69 1.29 3.05 -1.50
CA VAL A 69 2.59 2.94 -0.85
C VAL A 69 2.98 1.47 -0.77
N ALA A 70 4.24 1.19 -1.13
CA ALA A 70 4.86 -0.11 -0.96
C ALA A 70 6.21 0.04 -0.26
N ILE A 71 6.73 -1.03 0.31
CA ILE A 71 8.03 -1.05 0.98
C ILE A 71 8.93 -2.06 0.28
N TYR A 72 10.12 -1.62 -0.11
CA TYR A 72 11.13 -2.52 -0.62
C TYR A 72 11.77 -3.29 0.52
N VAL A 73 11.75 -4.62 0.44
CA VAL A 73 12.25 -5.51 1.49
C VAL A 73 13.49 -6.30 1.05
N GLY A 74 13.85 -6.18 -0.23
CA GLY A 74 14.83 -7.06 -0.86
C GLY A 74 14.25 -8.44 -1.17
N PRO A 75 14.99 -9.33 -1.78
CA PRO A 75 14.53 -10.68 -2.10
C PRO A 75 14.05 -11.42 -0.85
N ILE A 76 12.81 -11.93 -0.89
CA ILE A 76 12.18 -12.64 0.25
C ILE A 76 12.71 -14.07 0.35
N ASN A 77 13.11 -14.65 -0.79
CA ASN A 77 13.70 -16.00 -0.87
C ASN A 77 14.87 -16.00 -1.87
N ALA A 78 15.49 -17.14 -2.07
CA ALA A 78 16.67 -17.30 -2.95
C ALA A 78 16.30 -17.57 -4.42
N GLU A 79 15.02 -17.48 -4.79
CA GLU A 79 14.59 -17.69 -6.17
C GLU A 79 14.99 -16.50 -7.07
N PRO A 80 15.30 -16.73 -8.36
CA PRO A 80 15.73 -15.66 -9.29
C PRO A 80 14.73 -14.52 -9.43
N ASP A 81 13.42 -14.83 -9.36
CA ASP A 81 12.32 -13.87 -9.49
C ASP A 81 11.63 -13.62 -8.15
N ALA A 82 12.37 -13.74 -7.04
CA ALA A 82 11.82 -13.53 -5.70
C ALA A 82 11.09 -12.18 -5.61
N PRO A 83 9.91 -12.15 -4.97
CA PRO A 83 9.26 -10.88 -4.62
C PRO A 83 10.18 -10.02 -3.77
N THR A 84 10.23 -8.74 -4.05
CA THR A 84 11.15 -7.79 -3.41
C THR A 84 10.44 -6.62 -2.74
N VAL A 85 9.13 -6.49 -2.95
CA VAL A 85 8.31 -5.38 -2.47
C VAL A 85 7.11 -5.94 -1.72
N VAL A 86 6.72 -5.30 -0.62
CA VAL A 86 5.50 -5.62 0.13
C VAL A 86 4.56 -4.44 0.11
N GLU A 87 3.29 -4.70 -0.16
CA GLU A 87 2.22 -3.70 -0.17
C GLU A 87 0.97 -4.18 0.57
N ALA A 88 0.09 -3.24 0.93
CA ALA A 88 -1.26 -3.56 1.39
C ALA A 88 -2.26 -3.27 0.26
N ASP A 89 -2.83 -4.31 -0.32
CA ASP A 89 -3.82 -4.25 -1.40
C ASP A 89 -5.24 -4.39 -0.85
N VAL A 90 -6.19 -3.66 -1.45
CA VAL A 90 -7.59 -3.62 -1.00
C VAL A 90 -8.27 -4.99 -1.11
N LYS A 91 -7.90 -5.78 -2.11
CA LYS A 91 -8.49 -7.08 -2.41
C LYS A 91 -7.75 -8.21 -1.70
N ASP A 92 -6.42 -8.20 -1.80
CA ASP A 92 -5.57 -9.33 -1.44
C ASP A 92 -4.89 -9.14 -0.07
N GLY A 93 -5.04 -7.97 0.57
CA GLY A 93 -4.39 -7.67 1.85
C GLY A 93 -2.90 -7.38 1.69
N VAL A 94 -2.12 -7.72 2.72
CA VAL A 94 -0.65 -7.55 2.70
C VAL A 94 -0.03 -8.67 1.89
N ARG A 95 0.59 -8.31 0.76
CA ARG A 95 1.18 -9.26 -0.18
C ARG A 95 2.56 -8.82 -0.65
N ALA A 96 3.32 -9.79 -1.16
CA ALA A 96 4.63 -9.57 -1.73
C ALA A 96 4.55 -9.57 -3.27
N LEU A 97 5.29 -8.67 -3.91
CA LEU A 97 5.31 -8.45 -5.36
C LEU A 97 6.74 -8.30 -5.87
N SER A 98 6.91 -8.54 -7.17
CA SER A 98 8.09 -8.11 -7.90
C SER A 98 8.01 -6.63 -8.29
N LEU A 99 9.15 -5.95 -8.40
CA LEU A 99 9.26 -4.58 -8.93
C LEU A 99 8.67 -4.43 -10.35
N GLU A 100 8.60 -5.50 -11.13
CA GLU A 100 7.99 -5.50 -12.47
C GLU A 100 6.52 -5.07 -12.46
N GLN A 101 5.80 -5.28 -11.34
CA GLN A 101 4.42 -4.85 -11.18
C GLN A 101 4.25 -3.32 -11.26
N PHE A 102 5.32 -2.57 -10.99
CA PHE A 102 5.32 -1.09 -11.01
C PHE A 102 5.83 -0.50 -12.32
N ARG A 103 6.15 -1.32 -13.35
CA ARG A 103 6.68 -0.89 -14.65
C ARG A 103 5.80 0.17 -15.34
N ALA A 104 4.48 0.06 -15.21
CA ALA A 104 3.54 1.01 -15.80
C ALA A 104 3.20 2.19 -14.88
N CYS A 105 3.75 2.24 -13.66
CA CYS A 105 3.43 3.25 -12.67
C CYS A 105 4.50 4.33 -12.59
N HIS A 106 4.09 5.55 -12.24
CA HIS A 106 5.02 6.57 -11.76
C HIS A 106 5.36 6.27 -10.29
N VAL A 107 6.64 6.12 -10.00
CA VAL A 107 7.14 5.76 -8.67
C VAL A 107 8.12 6.80 -8.15
N ARG A 108 8.01 7.12 -6.86
CA ARG A 108 8.99 7.93 -6.13
C ARG A 108 9.54 7.13 -4.96
N VAL A 109 10.87 7.04 -4.90
CA VAL A 109 11.57 6.38 -3.79
C VAL A 109 11.79 7.39 -2.66
N MET A 110 11.51 6.97 -1.43
CA MET A 110 11.79 7.71 -0.21
C MET A 110 12.60 6.83 0.73
N ARG A 111 13.72 7.32 1.22
CA ARG A 111 14.57 6.66 2.22
C ARG A 111 14.51 7.42 3.53
N ALA A 112 14.30 6.69 4.64
CA ALA A 112 14.33 7.29 5.97
C ALA A 112 15.73 7.79 6.30
N VAL A 113 15.82 9.06 6.68
CA VAL A 113 17.07 9.68 7.10
C VAL A 113 17.36 9.28 8.55
N GLY A 114 18.63 8.93 8.82
CA GLY A 114 19.08 8.60 10.19
C GLY A 114 18.94 7.14 10.58
N LEU A 115 18.36 6.27 9.77
CA LEU A 115 18.35 4.84 10.02
C LEU A 115 19.60 4.17 9.48
N SER A 116 20.25 3.36 10.31
CA SER A 116 21.33 2.47 9.90
C SER A 116 20.82 1.35 8.98
N ALA A 117 21.72 0.64 8.31
CA ALA A 117 21.36 -0.50 7.47
C ALA A 117 20.68 -1.63 8.28
N VAL A 118 21.09 -1.81 9.54
CA VAL A 118 20.49 -2.80 10.45
C VAL A 118 19.04 -2.43 10.78
N GLU A 119 18.79 -1.17 11.12
CA GLU A 119 17.43 -0.68 11.42
C GLU A 119 16.53 -0.75 10.19
N ARG A 120 17.02 -0.37 9.01
CA ARG A 120 16.26 -0.51 7.75
C ARG A 120 15.92 -1.98 7.47
N ARG A 121 16.84 -2.90 7.73
CA ARG A 121 16.58 -4.33 7.59
C ARG A 121 15.51 -4.80 8.59
N ALA A 122 15.56 -4.36 9.84
CA ALA A 122 14.54 -4.66 10.84
C ALA A 122 13.14 -4.15 10.42
N VAL A 123 13.06 -2.97 9.80
CA VAL A 123 11.81 -2.46 9.18
C VAL A 123 11.31 -3.43 8.10
N ALA A 124 12.17 -3.86 7.18
CA ALA A 124 11.82 -4.80 6.12
C ALA A 124 11.32 -6.14 6.68
N ASP A 125 12.01 -6.70 7.67
CA ASP A 125 11.62 -7.95 8.33
C ASP A 125 10.28 -7.82 9.06
N GLY A 126 10.04 -6.69 9.72
CA GLY A 126 8.78 -6.37 10.37
C GLY A 126 7.60 -6.25 9.38
N VAL A 127 7.86 -5.83 8.15
CA VAL A 127 6.86 -5.78 7.07
C VAL A 127 6.60 -7.18 6.50
N ILE A 128 7.65 -7.97 6.26
CA ILE A 128 7.54 -9.37 5.81
C ILE A 128 6.70 -10.20 6.80
N ALA A 129 6.89 -10.01 8.10
CA ALA A 129 6.12 -10.70 9.13
C ALA A 129 4.60 -10.42 9.09
N ARG A 130 4.16 -9.44 8.31
CA ARG A 130 2.74 -9.09 8.14
C ARG A 130 2.11 -9.65 6.86
N LEU A 131 2.84 -10.41 6.07
CA LEU A 131 2.29 -11.04 4.86
C LEU A 131 1.06 -11.88 5.21
N GLY A 132 0.01 -11.76 4.39
CA GLY A 132 -1.27 -12.44 4.58
C GLY A 132 -2.27 -11.71 5.50
N GLN A 133 -1.90 -10.58 6.14
CA GLN A 133 -2.88 -9.77 6.88
C GLN A 133 -3.90 -9.15 5.93
N GLY A 134 -5.17 -9.09 6.35
CA GLY A 134 -6.23 -8.48 5.54
C GLY A 134 -6.12 -6.96 5.46
N TYR A 135 -6.69 -6.36 4.39
CA TYR A 135 -6.78 -4.90 4.25
C TYR A 135 -7.92 -4.33 5.10
N ASP A 136 -7.66 -3.26 5.83
CA ASP A 136 -8.68 -2.56 6.62
C ASP A 136 -9.35 -1.44 5.82
N LEU A 137 -10.27 -1.81 4.94
CA LEU A 137 -11.03 -0.85 4.14
C LEU A 137 -11.85 0.12 5.01
N ARG A 138 -12.37 -0.34 6.15
CA ARG A 138 -13.14 0.51 7.08
C ARG A 138 -12.27 1.62 7.66
N HIS A 139 -11.05 1.28 8.05
CA HIS A 139 -10.08 2.26 8.55
C HIS A 139 -9.66 3.24 7.45
N ALA A 140 -9.41 2.77 6.23
CA ALA A 140 -9.10 3.62 5.08
C ALA A 140 -10.23 4.63 4.78
N ILE A 141 -11.48 4.18 4.79
CA ILE A 141 -12.66 5.06 4.61
C ILE A 141 -12.76 6.09 5.74
N ARG A 142 -12.53 5.70 7.00
CA ARG A 142 -12.54 6.62 8.15
C ARG A 142 -11.48 7.70 8.00
N LEU A 143 -10.24 7.33 7.64
CA LEU A 143 -9.17 8.29 7.38
C LEU A 143 -9.53 9.24 6.23
N GLY A 144 -10.08 8.72 5.14
CA GLY A 144 -10.54 9.53 4.03
C GLY A 144 -11.62 10.53 4.46
N ARG A 145 -12.59 10.10 5.26
CA ARG A 145 -13.64 10.99 5.80
C ARG A 145 -13.09 12.05 6.76
N ALA A 146 -12.02 11.75 7.49
CA ALA A 146 -11.36 12.73 8.36
C ALA A 146 -10.64 13.85 7.59
N GLN A 147 -10.33 13.63 6.31
CA GLN A 147 -9.75 14.65 5.41
C GLN A 147 -10.81 15.58 4.80
N LEU A 148 -12.09 15.20 4.84
CA LEU A 148 -13.16 16.09 4.40
C LEU A 148 -13.37 17.20 5.44
N PRO A 149 -13.70 18.45 5.04
CA PRO A 149 -13.95 19.56 5.94
C PRO A 149 -15.29 19.39 6.66
N MET A 150 -15.42 18.36 7.46
CA MET A 150 -16.59 18.12 8.32
C MET A 150 -16.25 18.35 9.79
N ARG A 151 -17.18 18.95 10.46
CA ARG A 151 -17.12 19.60 11.79
C ARG A 151 -16.81 18.71 13.01
N GLN A 152 -16.50 17.41 12.81
CA GLN A 152 -16.14 16.50 13.91
C GLN A 152 -14.98 15.59 13.46
N ARG A 153 -13.79 15.86 13.97
CA ARG A 153 -12.66 14.95 13.86
C ARG A 153 -12.88 13.80 14.85
N PRO A 154 -12.88 12.53 14.42
CA PRO A 154 -12.86 11.41 15.35
C PRO A 154 -11.55 11.46 16.15
N THR A 155 -11.63 11.46 17.46
CA THR A 155 -10.48 11.64 18.36
C THR A 155 -9.70 10.36 18.64
N GLU A 156 -10.18 9.20 18.23
CA GLU A 156 -9.47 7.92 18.38
C GLU A 156 -9.71 7.00 17.20
N PHE A 157 -8.62 6.52 16.61
CA PHE A 157 -8.64 5.50 15.56
C PHE A 157 -8.24 4.15 16.18
N ALA A 158 -9.22 3.32 16.50
CA ALA A 158 -8.95 1.93 16.83
C ALA A 158 -8.40 1.22 15.57
N VAL A 159 -7.15 0.80 15.64
CA VAL A 159 -6.47 0.05 14.57
C VAL A 159 -6.64 -1.43 14.86
N ASP A 160 -7.25 -2.17 13.93
CA ASP A 160 -7.33 -3.62 14.01
C ASP A 160 -5.92 -4.22 13.81
N PRO A 161 -5.37 -4.97 14.77
CA PRO A 161 -4.02 -5.53 14.67
C PRO A 161 -3.87 -6.58 13.57
N GLN A 162 -4.99 -7.17 13.10
CA GLN A 162 -5.00 -8.20 12.04
C GLN A 162 -5.21 -7.63 10.64
N ARG A 163 -5.42 -6.32 10.51
CA ARG A 163 -5.66 -5.64 9.24
C ARG A 163 -4.72 -4.45 9.07
N ALA A 164 -4.35 -4.17 7.84
CA ALA A 164 -3.45 -3.08 7.51
C ALA A 164 -4.01 -2.19 6.40
N ILE A 165 -3.60 -0.94 6.41
CA ILE A 165 -3.65 -0.03 5.27
C ILE A 165 -2.24 0.47 4.99
N CYS A 166 -1.98 1.01 3.80
CA CYS A 166 -0.65 1.45 3.38
C CYS A 166 0.04 2.33 4.43
N SER A 167 -0.66 3.32 4.99
CA SER A 167 -0.08 4.25 5.99
C SER A 167 0.17 3.62 7.34
N THR A 168 -0.68 2.68 7.80
CA THR A 168 -0.46 1.99 9.09
C THR A 168 0.63 0.95 8.99
N GLN A 169 0.86 0.37 7.81
CA GLN A 169 1.96 -0.55 7.56
C GLN A 169 3.31 0.15 7.76
N ILE A 170 3.48 1.34 7.17
CA ILE A 170 4.70 2.15 7.34
C ILE A 170 4.86 2.59 8.79
N GLY A 171 3.82 3.14 9.43
CA GLY A 171 3.88 3.60 10.80
C GLY A 171 4.27 2.51 11.80
N ARG A 172 3.79 1.27 11.62
CA ARG A 172 4.14 0.12 12.46
C ARG A 172 5.53 -0.45 12.19
N ALA A 173 6.08 -0.24 11.01
CA ALA A 173 7.41 -0.71 10.66
C ALA A 173 8.53 0.19 11.24
N HIS A 174 8.19 1.43 11.64
CA HIS A 174 9.13 2.43 12.12
C HIS A 174 8.99 2.74 13.64
N VAL A 175 8.25 1.93 14.41
CA VAL A 175 8.08 2.09 15.88
C VAL A 175 8.89 1.07 16.64
#